data_b6cd7f7380a3c2f4ce598545af6972f7
#
_entry.id   b6cd7f7380a3c2f4ce598545af6972f7
#
_cell.length_a   1.000
_cell.length_b   1.000
_cell.length_c   1.000
_cell.angle_alpha   90.00
_cell.angle_beta   90.00
_cell.angle_gamma   90.00
#
_symmetry.space_group_name_H-M   'P 1'
#
loop_
_entity.id
_entity.type
_entity.pdbx_description
1 polymer ?
#
loop_
_entity_poly.entity_id
_entity_poly.type
_entity_poly.pdbx_seq_one_letter_code
_entity_poly.pdbx_strand_id
1 'polypeptide(L)'
;MTTAAATTPIEKTPLERYVPPAKPSLIGLSRAAVAEALGEIGVAPAQRKMRVQQLWHWLYVRGVSDFEAMTSVSKELRAALAARHTLARPEVVAEQISADGTRKWLLRLPGEHPGENPHEVECVYIPETDRGTLCLSSQVGCTLNCSFCHTGTQRLVRNLTAGEIVGQIMVARDRLGDWTPSLDPSPASGGGKGGGPRKISNIVMMGMGEPLYNFEAVRDALLIAQDGEGLGISRRRITLSTSGVVPMIARAGEEIGVMLAVSLHAVRDDLRDELVPLNRKYPIAQLLDACRNYPGVSNARRITFEYVMLKGVNDSIEDAKALVRLLKGIPAKINLIPFNPWPGTKYECSDWEQIEKFSEVVFNAGYASPVRTPRGRDILAACGQLKSATEKLSARERLALRAMAMTD
;
A
#
# COMPACT_ATOMS: atom_id res chain seq x y z
N MET A 1 -28.23 13.41 -14.87
CA MET A 1 -28.67 12.58 -13.74
C MET A 1 -27.93 11.25 -13.83
N THR A 2 -26.79 11.15 -13.19
CA THR A 2 -26.00 9.89 -13.12
C THR A 2 -26.54 9.11 -11.94
N THR A 3 -27.37 8.10 -12.22
CA THR A 3 -27.83 7.14 -11.23
C THR A 3 -26.60 6.50 -10.58
N ALA A 4 -26.46 6.69 -9.27
CA ALA A 4 -25.51 5.92 -8.48
C ALA A 4 -25.81 4.43 -8.72
N ALA A 5 -24.89 3.70 -9.34
CA ALA A 5 -25.02 2.27 -9.50
C ALA A 5 -25.17 1.67 -8.08
N ALA A 6 -26.30 1.02 -7.85
CA ALA A 6 -26.52 0.26 -6.65
C ALA A 6 -25.43 -0.83 -6.61
N THR A 7 -24.45 -0.66 -5.71
CA THR A 7 -23.43 -1.67 -5.51
C THR A 7 -24.11 -2.92 -4.96
N THR A 8 -24.09 -3.99 -5.73
CA THR A 8 -24.54 -5.31 -5.26
C THR A 8 -23.82 -5.63 -3.95
N PRO A 9 -24.52 -6.05 -2.90
CA PRO A 9 -23.87 -6.43 -1.65
C PRO A 9 -22.78 -7.47 -1.92
N ILE A 10 -21.56 -7.21 -1.43
CA ILE A 10 -20.44 -8.13 -1.59
C ILE A 10 -20.70 -9.31 -0.66
N GLU A 11 -20.78 -10.52 -1.22
CA GLU A 11 -20.81 -11.73 -0.41
C GLU A 11 -19.45 -11.89 0.29
N LYS A 12 -19.45 -11.79 1.62
CA LYS A 12 -18.27 -11.93 2.46
C LYS A 12 -18.20 -13.31 3.08
N THR A 13 -16.98 -13.83 3.22
CA THR A 13 -16.77 -15.01 4.08
C THR A 13 -17.24 -14.69 5.51
N PRO A 14 -18.14 -15.49 6.10
CA PRO A 14 -18.66 -15.24 7.44
C PRO A 14 -17.57 -15.14 8.49
N LEU A 15 -17.75 -14.23 9.46
CA LEU A 15 -16.79 -13.99 10.52
C LEU A 15 -16.59 -15.20 11.42
N GLU A 16 -17.64 -15.96 11.63
CA GLU A 16 -17.67 -17.18 12.48
C GLU A 16 -16.75 -18.29 11.95
N ARG A 17 -16.34 -18.22 10.70
CA ARG A 17 -15.38 -19.16 10.08
C ARG A 17 -13.92 -18.70 10.21
N TYR A 18 -13.68 -17.49 10.67
CA TYR A 18 -12.34 -16.97 10.78
C TYR A 18 -11.61 -17.57 11.98
N VAL A 19 -10.45 -18.16 11.70
CA VAL A 19 -9.52 -18.64 12.73
C VAL A 19 -8.24 -17.82 12.61
N PRO A 20 -7.96 -16.94 13.59
CA PRO A 20 -6.74 -16.15 13.55
C PRO A 20 -5.52 -17.07 13.67
N PRO A 21 -4.38 -16.73 13.05
CA PRO A 21 -3.14 -17.47 13.20
C PRO A 21 -2.73 -17.56 14.68
N ALA A 22 -2.57 -18.76 15.19
CA ALA A 22 -2.16 -18.99 16.59
C ALA A 22 -0.65 -18.75 16.85
N LYS A 23 0.14 -18.57 15.78
CA LYS A 23 1.60 -18.44 15.84
C LYS A 23 2.05 -17.17 15.11
N PRO A 24 3.16 -16.54 15.53
CA PRO A 24 3.73 -15.42 14.81
C PRO A 24 4.15 -15.82 13.40
N SER A 25 3.97 -14.89 12.45
CA SER A 25 4.36 -15.11 11.06
C SER A 25 5.84 -14.87 10.84
N LEU A 26 6.47 -15.69 9.97
CA LEU A 26 7.78 -15.36 9.40
C LEU A 26 7.69 -14.31 8.28
N ILE A 27 6.49 -14.11 7.71
CA ILE A 27 6.26 -13.12 6.67
C ILE A 27 6.40 -11.72 7.28
N GLY A 28 7.20 -10.86 6.62
CA GLY A 28 7.44 -9.50 7.08
C GLY A 28 8.59 -9.34 8.08
N LEU A 29 9.19 -10.42 8.53
CA LEU A 29 10.43 -10.35 9.31
C LEU A 29 11.59 -9.93 8.40
N SER A 30 12.49 -9.07 8.91
CA SER A 30 13.77 -8.78 8.26
C SER A 30 14.67 -10.02 8.25
N ARG A 31 15.70 -10.02 7.40
CA ARG A 31 16.68 -11.13 7.39
C ARG A 31 17.35 -11.33 8.77
N ALA A 32 17.59 -10.24 9.51
CA ALA A 32 18.11 -10.29 10.86
C ALA A 32 17.13 -10.97 11.83
N ALA A 33 15.86 -10.56 11.80
CA ALA A 33 14.82 -11.15 12.64
C ALA A 33 14.56 -12.63 12.30
N VAL A 34 14.66 -13.03 11.01
CA VAL A 34 14.62 -14.46 10.62
C VAL A 34 15.82 -15.21 11.20
N ALA A 35 17.03 -14.59 11.23
CA ALA A 35 18.21 -15.22 11.84
C ALA A 35 18.07 -15.39 13.37
N GLU A 36 17.44 -14.45 14.05
CA GLU A 36 17.09 -14.53 15.47
C GLU A 36 16.09 -15.67 15.73
N ALA A 37 14.99 -15.72 14.96
CA ALA A 37 14.00 -16.80 15.05
C ALA A 37 14.62 -18.19 14.82
N LEU A 38 15.56 -18.30 13.88
CA LEU A 38 16.34 -19.54 13.69
C LEU A 38 17.22 -19.87 14.90
N GLY A 39 17.77 -18.86 15.57
CA GLY A 39 18.52 -19.04 16.80
C GLY A 39 17.70 -19.59 17.95
N GLU A 40 16.47 -19.11 18.11
CA GLU A 40 15.54 -19.55 19.15
C GLU A 40 15.12 -21.02 19.00
N ILE A 41 15.19 -21.58 17.80
CA ILE A 41 14.93 -23.00 17.52
C ILE A 41 16.23 -23.85 17.44
N GLY A 42 17.36 -23.31 17.91
CA GLY A 42 18.60 -24.04 18.05
C GLY A 42 19.51 -24.10 16.83
N VAL A 43 19.25 -23.29 15.78
CA VAL A 43 20.17 -23.25 14.62
C VAL A 43 21.47 -22.55 15.00
N ALA A 44 22.60 -23.27 14.83
CA ALA A 44 23.92 -22.76 15.14
C ALA A 44 24.27 -21.46 14.40
N PRO A 45 24.93 -20.47 15.01
CA PRO A 45 25.24 -19.17 14.39
C PRO A 45 25.90 -19.30 13.01
N ALA A 46 26.82 -20.22 12.82
CA ALA A 46 27.51 -20.43 11.54
C ALA A 46 26.58 -20.85 10.38
N GLN A 47 25.44 -21.45 10.69
CA GLN A 47 24.48 -21.93 9.69
C GLN A 47 23.37 -20.91 9.39
N ARG A 48 23.12 -19.94 10.28
CA ARG A 48 21.96 -19.04 10.19
C ARG A 48 21.91 -18.26 8.89
N LYS A 49 23.03 -17.72 8.43
CA LYS A 49 23.10 -16.95 7.17
C LYS A 49 22.58 -17.77 5.98
N MET A 50 23.05 -19.01 5.83
CA MET A 50 22.60 -19.91 4.76
C MET A 50 21.11 -20.26 4.91
N ARG A 51 20.65 -20.56 6.14
CA ARG A 51 19.25 -20.90 6.39
C ARG A 51 18.30 -19.73 6.14
N VAL A 52 18.69 -18.49 6.51
CA VAL A 52 17.95 -17.28 6.16
C VAL A 52 17.79 -17.17 4.64
N GLN A 53 18.86 -17.37 3.87
CA GLN A 53 18.80 -17.30 2.40
C GLN A 53 17.86 -18.37 1.82
N GLN A 54 17.90 -19.60 2.34
CA GLN A 54 16.98 -20.67 1.93
C GLN A 54 15.52 -20.30 2.21
N LEU A 55 15.20 -19.88 3.45
CA LEU A 55 13.85 -19.47 3.83
C LEU A 55 13.38 -18.28 3.00
N TRP A 56 14.23 -17.28 2.78
CA TRP A 56 13.94 -16.10 1.97
C TRP A 56 13.53 -16.46 0.54
N HIS A 57 14.29 -17.38 -0.07
CA HIS A 57 13.96 -17.91 -1.39
C HIS A 57 12.59 -18.60 -1.42
N TRP A 58 12.34 -19.49 -0.46
CA TRP A 58 11.05 -20.19 -0.39
C TRP A 58 9.87 -19.25 -0.17
N LEU A 59 10.04 -18.29 0.73
CA LEU A 59 8.98 -17.32 1.05
C LEU A 59 8.69 -16.35 -0.10
N TYR A 60 9.73 -15.71 -0.63
CA TYR A 60 9.56 -14.51 -1.47
C TYR A 60 9.86 -14.73 -2.96
N VAL A 61 10.46 -15.83 -3.34
CA VAL A 61 10.63 -16.23 -4.75
C VAL A 61 9.64 -17.32 -5.12
N ARG A 62 9.49 -18.34 -4.27
CA ARG A 62 8.59 -19.47 -4.51
C ARG A 62 7.18 -19.25 -4.00
N GLY A 63 6.97 -18.38 -3.03
CA GLY A 63 5.68 -18.06 -2.47
C GLY A 63 5.01 -19.19 -1.70
N VAL A 64 5.79 -20.08 -1.08
CA VAL A 64 5.21 -21.22 -0.36
C VAL A 64 4.37 -20.76 0.84
N SER A 65 3.29 -21.45 1.10
CA SER A 65 2.40 -21.25 2.24
C SER A 65 2.50 -22.36 3.30
N ASP A 66 3.33 -23.36 3.03
CA ASP A 66 3.57 -24.51 3.92
C ASP A 66 5.08 -24.79 4.02
N PHE A 67 5.56 -25.05 5.24
CA PHE A 67 6.95 -25.42 5.48
C PHE A 67 7.33 -26.75 4.81
N GLU A 68 6.40 -27.68 4.64
CA GLU A 68 6.66 -28.96 4.00
C GLU A 68 7.06 -28.83 2.53
N ALA A 69 6.64 -27.76 1.85
CA ALA A 69 7.05 -27.45 0.49
C ALA A 69 8.55 -27.06 0.36
N MET A 70 9.23 -26.74 1.49
CA MET A 70 10.62 -26.26 1.50
C MET A 70 11.63 -27.41 1.40
N THR A 71 11.71 -28.09 0.26
CA THR A 71 12.45 -29.33 0.09
C THR A 71 13.97 -29.21 0.30
N SER A 72 14.57 -28.01 0.17
CA SER A 72 16.00 -27.76 0.45
C SER A 72 16.29 -27.51 1.96
N VAL A 73 15.25 -27.52 2.80
CA VAL A 73 15.34 -27.39 4.25
C VAL A 73 15.10 -28.75 4.87
N SER A 74 15.91 -29.17 5.85
CA SER A 74 15.75 -30.49 6.48
C SER A 74 14.38 -30.65 7.15
N LYS A 75 13.89 -31.89 7.22
CA LYS A 75 12.57 -32.20 7.82
C LYS A 75 12.48 -31.72 9.30
N GLU A 76 13.54 -31.92 10.04
CA GLU A 76 13.64 -31.52 11.45
C GLU A 76 13.51 -29.99 11.58
N LEU A 77 14.21 -29.24 10.74
CA LEU A 77 14.14 -27.78 10.76
C LEU A 77 12.77 -27.26 10.31
N ARG A 78 12.15 -27.89 9.30
CA ARG A 78 10.77 -27.55 8.89
C ARG A 78 9.78 -27.78 10.02
N ALA A 79 9.85 -28.92 10.70
CA ALA A 79 9.01 -29.24 11.85
C ALA A 79 9.23 -28.25 13.01
N ALA A 80 10.47 -27.89 13.33
CA ALA A 80 10.80 -26.90 14.37
C ALA A 80 10.23 -25.51 14.02
N LEU A 81 10.33 -25.09 12.76
CA LEU A 81 9.74 -23.83 12.29
C LEU A 81 8.22 -23.87 12.37
N ALA A 82 7.58 -24.94 11.89
CA ALA A 82 6.12 -25.10 11.92
C ALA A 82 5.56 -25.16 13.35
N ALA A 83 6.35 -25.64 14.32
CA ALA A 83 5.94 -25.66 15.72
C ALA A 83 5.80 -24.24 16.32
N ARG A 84 6.59 -23.26 15.86
CA ARG A 84 6.65 -21.92 16.43
C ARG A 84 6.13 -20.80 15.53
N HIS A 85 6.10 -21.01 14.23
CA HIS A 85 5.78 -19.97 13.24
C HIS A 85 4.70 -20.42 12.26
N THR A 86 4.11 -19.44 11.58
CA THR A 86 3.18 -19.66 10.47
C THR A 86 3.64 -18.94 9.21
N LEU A 87 3.18 -19.41 8.04
CA LEU A 87 3.30 -18.78 6.75
C LEU A 87 1.93 -18.34 6.20
N ALA A 88 0.92 -18.31 7.07
CA ALA A 88 -0.44 -17.97 6.68
C ALA A 88 -0.50 -16.58 6.02
N ARG A 89 -1.28 -16.49 4.95
CA ARG A 89 -1.65 -15.23 4.30
C ARG A 89 -2.81 -14.59 5.05
N PRO A 90 -3.00 -13.26 4.93
CA PRO A 90 -4.28 -12.64 5.24
C PRO A 90 -5.42 -13.36 4.53
N GLU A 91 -6.54 -13.59 5.22
CA GLU A 91 -7.72 -14.21 4.62
C GLU A 91 -8.34 -13.26 3.58
N VAL A 92 -8.62 -13.77 2.38
CA VAL A 92 -9.41 -13.03 1.37
C VAL A 92 -10.89 -13.23 1.66
N VAL A 93 -11.52 -12.20 2.22
CA VAL A 93 -12.93 -12.20 2.61
C VAL A 93 -13.85 -11.99 1.41
N ALA A 94 -13.41 -11.13 0.48
CA ALA A 94 -14.14 -10.85 -0.75
C ALA A 94 -13.16 -10.44 -1.86
N GLU A 95 -13.52 -10.77 -3.09
CA GLU A 95 -12.83 -10.33 -4.31
C GLU A 95 -13.84 -9.70 -5.25
N GLN A 96 -13.50 -8.52 -5.77
CA GLN A 96 -14.28 -7.83 -6.80
C GLN A 96 -13.41 -7.61 -8.02
N ILE A 97 -13.99 -7.82 -9.20
CA ILE A 97 -13.32 -7.63 -10.49
C ILE A 97 -14.14 -6.61 -11.28
N SER A 98 -13.51 -5.49 -11.60
CA SER A 98 -14.08 -4.44 -12.44
C SER A 98 -14.12 -4.84 -13.91
N ALA A 99 -14.99 -4.21 -14.67
CA ALA A 99 -15.06 -4.36 -16.12
C ALA A 99 -13.74 -4.00 -16.83
N ASP A 100 -12.91 -3.15 -16.23
CA ASP A 100 -11.59 -2.77 -16.75
C ASP A 100 -10.45 -3.71 -16.32
N GLY A 101 -10.77 -4.82 -15.64
CA GLY A 101 -9.84 -5.82 -15.14
C GLY A 101 -9.20 -5.47 -13.78
N THR A 102 -9.48 -4.30 -13.21
CA THR A 102 -9.04 -3.96 -11.85
C THR A 102 -9.62 -4.95 -10.85
N ARG A 103 -8.79 -5.43 -9.93
CA ARG A 103 -9.20 -6.35 -8.87
C ARG A 103 -9.04 -5.71 -7.51
N LYS A 104 -10.05 -5.82 -6.68
CA LYS A 104 -10.03 -5.38 -5.29
C LYS A 104 -10.25 -6.57 -4.36
N TRP A 105 -9.36 -6.74 -3.40
CA TRP A 105 -9.49 -7.75 -2.35
C TRP A 105 -9.74 -7.07 -1.02
N LEU A 106 -10.74 -7.57 -0.30
CA LEU A 106 -10.96 -7.29 1.11
C LEU A 106 -10.25 -8.38 1.91
N LEU A 107 -9.28 -7.98 2.71
CA LEU A 107 -8.42 -8.87 3.48
C LEU A 107 -8.76 -8.77 4.96
N ARG A 108 -8.91 -9.91 5.62
CA ARG A 108 -9.12 -10.01 7.07
C ARG A 108 -7.81 -10.27 7.78
N LEU A 109 -7.58 -9.51 8.82
CA LEU A 109 -6.38 -9.50 9.64
C LEU A 109 -6.77 -9.79 11.09
N PRO A 110 -5.92 -10.42 11.90
CA PRO A 110 -6.22 -10.66 13.30
C PRO A 110 -6.38 -9.34 14.08
N GLY A 111 -7.13 -9.37 15.16
CA GLY A 111 -7.14 -8.30 16.15
C GLY A 111 -5.78 -8.15 16.84
N GLU A 112 -5.54 -7.01 17.49
CA GLU A 112 -4.30 -6.79 18.26
C GLU A 112 -4.25 -7.57 19.56
N HIS A 113 -5.42 -7.92 20.08
CA HIS A 113 -5.57 -8.62 21.37
C HIS A 113 -6.39 -9.90 21.22
N PRO A 114 -6.15 -10.92 22.07
CA PRO A 114 -7.01 -12.09 22.16
C PRO A 114 -8.49 -11.68 22.39
N GLY A 115 -9.41 -12.30 21.67
CA GLY A 115 -10.83 -11.99 21.75
C GLY A 115 -11.27 -10.70 21.01
N GLU A 116 -10.34 -9.92 20.47
CA GLU A 116 -10.70 -8.78 19.63
C GLU A 116 -11.18 -9.24 18.25
N ASN A 117 -12.22 -8.56 17.74
CA ASN A 117 -12.69 -8.83 16.39
C ASN A 117 -11.59 -8.57 15.35
N PRO A 118 -11.50 -9.40 14.32
CA PRO A 118 -10.55 -9.18 13.24
C PRO A 118 -10.85 -7.88 12.51
N HIS A 119 -9.82 -7.33 11.91
CA HIS A 119 -9.86 -6.09 11.13
C HIS A 119 -9.86 -6.40 9.64
N GLU A 120 -10.42 -5.49 8.85
CA GLU A 120 -10.46 -5.64 7.40
C GLU A 120 -9.76 -4.46 6.73
N VAL A 121 -8.99 -4.73 5.68
CA VAL A 121 -8.37 -3.73 4.80
C VAL A 121 -8.55 -4.11 3.35
N GLU A 122 -8.58 -3.10 2.49
CA GLU A 122 -8.65 -3.31 1.04
C GLU A 122 -7.27 -3.12 0.40
N CYS A 123 -6.96 -3.94 -0.61
CA CYS A 123 -5.88 -3.70 -1.55
C CYS A 123 -6.37 -3.89 -2.99
N VAL A 124 -5.70 -3.22 -3.94
CA VAL A 124 -6.19 -3.13 -5.32
C VAL A 124 -5.07 -3.45 -6.30
N TYR A 125 -5.34 -4.34 -7.25
CA TYR A 125 -4.49 -4.58 -8.41
C TYR A 125 -5.08 -3.92 -9.66
N ILE A 126 -4.28 -3.12 -10.32
CA ILE A 126 -4.64 -2.38 -11.53
C ILE A 126 -3.80 -2.92 -12.68
N PRO A 127 -4.40 -3.69 -13.62
CA PRO A 127 -3.70 -4.15 -14.81
C PRO A 127 -3.57 -3.00 -15.83
N GLU A 128 -2.42 -2.92 -16.48
CA GLU A 128 -2.16 -2.10 -17.65
C GLU A 128 -1.47 -2.97 -18.72
N THR A 129 -1.38 -2.49 -19.95
CA THR A 129 -0.84 -3.27 -21.07
C THR A 129 0.58 -3.81 -20.81
N ASP A 130 1.45 -2.97 -20.25
CA ASP A 130 2.88 -3.29 -20.05
C ASP A 130 3.27 -3.44 -18.57
N ARG A 131 2.34 -3.28 -17.65
CA ARG A 131 2.60 -3.31 -16.22
C ARG A 131 1.36 -3.64 -15.41
N GLY A 132 1.56 -4.09 -14.18
CA GLY A 132 0.50 -4.19 -13.19
C GLY A 132 0.91 -3.46 -11.92
N THR A 133 0.02 -2.62 -11.42
CA THR A 133 0.26 -1.83 -10.21
C THR A 133 -0.55 -2.38 -9.06
N LEU A 134 0.11 -2.68 -7.95
CA LEU A 134 -0.55 -3.07 -6.71
C LEU A 134 -0.59 -1.89 -5.73
N CYS A 135 -1.79 -1.49 -5.35
CA CYS A 135 -2.05 -0.46 -4.36
C CYS A 135 -2.23 -1.10 -2.99
N LEU A 136 -1.34 -0.75 -2.06
CA LEU A 136 -1.26 -1.31 -0.71
C LEU A 136 -1.80 -0.34 0.33
N SER A 137 -2.46 -0.91 1.34
CA SER A 137 -2.88 -0.22 2.56
C SER A 137 -1.80 -0.29 3.63
N SER A 138 -1.71 0.75 4.47
CA SER A 138 -0.75 0.85 5.58
C SER A 138 -1.41 0.90 6.96
N GLN A 139 -2.71 1.15 7.03
CA GLN A 139 -3.48 1.27 8.27
C GLN A 139 -4.87 0.66 8.09
N VAL A 140 -5.48 0.22 9.17
CA VAL A 140 -6.92 -0.04 9.27
C VAL A 140 -7.61 1.30 9.56
N GLY A 141 -8.36 1.83 8.60
CA GLY A 141 -8.81 3.22 8.61
C GLY A 141 -7.69 4.19 8.24
N CYS A 142 -7.75 5.43 8.70
CA CYS A 142 -6.74 6.44 8.43
C CYS A 142 -6.53 7.37 9.62
N THR A 143 -5.27 7.74 9.86
CA THR A 143 -4.91 8.78 10.85
C THR A 143 -5.43 10.16 10.43
N LEU A 144 -5.58 10.38 9.11
CA LEU A 144 -5.97 11.65 8.53
C LEU A 144 -7.47 11.67 8.18
N ASN A 145 -8.06 12.86 8.24
CA ASN A 145 -9.47 13.09 7.96
C ASN A 145 -9.62 13.91 6.67
N CYS A 146 -8.92 13.52 5.60
CA CYS A 146 -9.01 14.22 4.30
C CYS A 146 -10.46 14.21 3.82
N SER A 147 -11.05 15.39 3.60
CA SER A 147 -12.49 15.55 3.39
C SER A 147 -13.00 14.96 2.08
N PHE A 148 -12.16 14.82 1.07
CA PHE A 148 -12.48 14.22 -0.22
C PHE A 148 -12.26 12.70 -0.28
N CYS A 149 -11.67 12.08 0.78
CA CYS A 149 -11.29 10.67 0.79
C CYS A 149 -12.27 9.83 1.62
N HIS A 150 -12.79 8.74 1.05
CA HIS A 150 -13.69 7.83 1.76
C HIS A 150 -13.01 7.16 2.96
N THR A 151 -11.73 6.74 2.81
CA THR A 151 -10.93 6.23 3.93
C THR A 151 -10.78 7.28 5.04
N GLY A 152 -10.73 8.58 4.68
CA GLY A 152 -10.68 9.68 5.66
C GLY A 152 -11.90 9.76 6.57
N THR A 153 -13.03 9.17 6.19
CA THR A 153 -14.24 9.06 7.06
C THR A 153 -14.13 7.92 8.07
N GLN A 154 -13.22 6.99 7.86
CA GLN A 154 -12.95 5.86 8.76
C GLN A 154 -11.82 6.23 9.73
N ARG A 155 -12.12 6.37 11.00
CA ARG A 155 -11.10 6.66 12.02
C ARG A 155 -10.04 5.56 12.05
N LEU A 156 -8.80 5.94 12.36
CA LEU A 156 -7.72 4.99 12.59
C LEU A 156 -8.12 3.98 13.68
N VAL A 157 -8.08 2.71 13.32
CA VAL A 157 -8.20 1.59 14.27
C VAL A 157 -6.79 1.24 14.75
N ARG A 158 -5.89 0.80 13.82
CA ARG A 158 -4.49 0.53 14.10
C ARG A 158 -3.59 0.64 12.86
N ASN A 159 -2.30 0.64 13.10
CA ASN A 159 -1.30 0.47 12.05
C ASN A 159 -1.22 -1.01 11.60
N LEU A 160 -0.87 -1.24 10.34
CA LEU A 160 -0.53 -2.58 9.87
C LEU A 160 0.91 -2.92 10.22
N THR A 161 1.16 -4.18 10.52
CA THR A 161 2.53 -4.71 10.66
C THR A 161 3.20 -4.85 9.30
N ALA A 162 4.54 -4.95 9.28
CA ALA A 162 5.28 -5.23 8.04
C ALA A 162 4.80 -6.54 7.38
N GLY A 163 4.49 -7.56 8.18
CA GLY A 163 3.95 -8.83 7.70
C GLY A 163 2.59 -8.71 7.02
N GLU A 164 1.70 -7.87 7.54
CA GLU A 164 0.39 -7.61 6.95
C GLU A 164 0.49 -6.79 5.66
N ILE A 165 1.44 -5.86 5.58
CA ILE A 165 1.70 -5.10 4.35
C ILE A 165 2.29 -6.02 3.27
N VAL A 166 3.32 -6.82 3.60
CA VAL A 166 3.90 -7.83 2.68
C VAL A 166 2.87 -8.90 2.33
N GLY A 167 2.02 -9.28 3.28
CA GLY A 167 0.91 -10.22 3.08
C GLY A 167 -0.03 -9.81 1.96
N GLN A 168 -0.32 -8.53 1.80
CA GLN A 168 -1.12 -8.01 0.67
C GLN A 168 -0.43 -8.32 -0.68
N ILE A 169 0.90 -8.17 -0.76
CA ILE A 169 1.66 -8.49 -1.99
C ILE A 169 1.59 -9.98 -2.26
N MET A 170 1.75 -10.81 -1.23
CA MET A 170 1.74 -12.26 -1.37
C MET A 170 0.37 -12.78 -1.77
N VAL A 171 -0.72 -12.29 -1.15
CA VAL A 171 -2.10 -12.61 -1.55
C VAL A 171 -2.35 -12.23 -3.02
N ALA A 172 -1.94 -11.03 -3.44
CA ALA A 172 -2.13 -10.60 -4.82
C ALA A 172 -1.37 -11.50 -5.79
N ARG A 173 -0.13 -11.91 -5.46
CA ARG A 173 0.64 -12.88 -6.25
C ARG A 173 -0.03 -14.25 -6.32
N ASP A 174 -0.53 -14.76 -5.19
CA ASP A 174 -1.25 -16.03 -5.12
C ASP A 174 -2.49 -15.98 -6.02
N ARG A 175 -3.31 -14.93 -5.91
CA ARG A 175 -4.54 -14.76 -6.70
C ARG A 175 -4.31 -14.53 -8.19
N LEU A 176 -3.19 -13.94 -8.54
CA LEU A 176 -2.82 -13.71 -9.94
C LEU A 176 -2.00 -14.86 -10.54
N GLY A 177 -1.49 -15.79 -9.73
CA GLY A 177 -0.52 -16.79 -10.17
C GLY A 177 0.79 -16.12 -10.63
N ASP A 178 1.27 -15.12 -9.89
CA ASP A 178 2.45 -14.29 -10.26
C ASP A 178 3.73 -14.71 -9.51
N TRP A 179 3.85 -15.99 -9.19
CA TRP A 179 5.07 -16.58 -8.67
C TRP A 179 5.94 -17.12 -9.80
N THR A 180 7.26 -17.11 -9.61
CA THR A 180 8.19 -17.68 -10.57
C THR A 180 7.88 -19.18 -10.74
N PRO A 181 7.56 -19.67 -11.94
CA PRO A 181 7.37 -21.11 -12.17
C PRO A 181 8.58 -21.89 -11.71
N SER A 182 8.36 -23.10 -11.22
CA SER A 182 9.45 -24.05 -10.98
C SER A 182 10.19 -24.25 -12.31
N LEU A 183 11.37 -23.68 -12.44
CA LEU A 183 12.26 -24.09 -13.51
C LEU A 183 12.71 -25.52 -13.14
N ASP A 184 12.17 -26.52 -13.83
CA ASP A 184 12.89 -27.77 -14.00
C ASP A 184 14.30 -27.39 -14.53
N PRO A 185 15.38 -27.82 -13.88
CA PRO A 185 16.71 -27.55 -14.35
C PRO A 185 16.99 -28.44 -15.60
N SER A 186 16.37 -28.05 -16.72
CA SER A 186 16.85 -28.60 -18.02
C SER A 186 18.08 -27.82 -18.43
N PRO A 187 19.24 -28.46 -18.62
CA PRO A 187 20.51 -27.78 -18.85
C PRO A 187 20.68 -27.22 -20.27
N ALA A 188 19.61 -26.97 -21.02
CA ALA A 188 19.67 -26.68 -22.43
C ALA A 188 19.26 -25.25 -22.86
N SER A 189 19.23 -24.28 -21.99
CA SER A 189 19.07 -22.88 -22.45
C SER A 189 20.06 -21.96 -21.74
N GLY A 190 21.08 -21.56 -22.48
CA GLY A 190 22.05 -20.58 -22.04
C GLY A 190 21.38 -19.28 -21.59
N GLY A 191 21.75 -18.82 -20.40
CA GLY A 191 21.69 -17.43 -19.91
C GLY A 191 20.44 -16.62 -20.20
N GLY A 192 19.24 -17.14 -19.98
CA GLY A 192 18.00 -16.39 -20.13
C GLY A 192 17.24 -16.34 -18.80
N LYS A 193 16.91 -15.13 -18.32
CA LYS A 193 16.00 -14.91 -17.19
C LYS A 193 14.66 -15.58 -17.48
N GLY A 194 14.50 -16.83 -17.04
CA GLY A 194 13.28 -17.60 -17.20
C GLY A 194 12.17 -17.02 -16.33
N GLY A 195 11.19 -16.38 -16.94
CA GLY A 195 9.97 -15.92 -16.33
C GLY A 195 9.24 -15.03 -17.33
N GLY A 196 8.00 -15.35 -17.65
CA GLY A 196 7.12 -14.43 -18.37
C GLY A 196 7.03 -13.09 -17.63
N PRO A 197 6.48 -12.03 -18.27
CA PRO A 197 6.37 -10.71 -17.66
C PRO A 197 5.60 -10.83 -16.34
N ARG A 198 6.19 -10.33 -15.25
CA ARG A 198 5.54 -10.29 -13.93
C ARG A 198 4.25 -9.49 -14.01
N LYS A 199 3.15 -10.04 -13.51
CA LYS A 199 1.86 -9.34 -13.45
C LYS A 199 1.94 -8.15 -12.50
N ILE A 200 2.57 -8.31 -11.32
CA ILE A 200 2.82 -7.22 -10.39
C ILE A 200 4.23 -6.68 -10.64
N SER A 201 4.31 -5.56 -11.34
CA SER A 201 5.56 -4.87 -11.66
C SER A 201 5.79 -3.61 -10.83
N ASN A 202 4.72 -3.00 -10.31
CA ASN A 202 4.75 -1.73 -9.58
C ASN A 202 3.98 -1.85 -8.26
N ILE A 203 4.44 -1.12 -7.25
CA ILE A 203 3.74 -0.95 -5.96
C ILE A 203 3.52 0.52 -5.69
N VAL A 204 2.34 0.87 -5.17
CA VAL A 204 2.02 2.20 -4.66
C VAL A 204 1.42 2.09 -3.25
N MET A 205 1.95 2.85 -2.30
CA MET A 205 1.38 2.98 -0.95
C MET A 205 0.33 4.09 -0.97
N MET A 206 -0.81 3.82 -1.65
CA MET A 206 -1.91 4.78 -1.88
C MET A 206 -3.27 4.19 -1.49
N GLY A 207 -3.27 3.07 -0.75
CA GLY A 207 -4.46 2.46 -0.19
C GLY A 207 -4.94 3.15 1.08
N MET A 208 -5.45 2.38 2.02
CA MET A 208 -5.95 2.90 3.29
C MET A 208 -4.79 3.31 4.21
N GLY A 209 -4.90 4.54 4.79
CA GLY A 209 -3.96 5.06 5.78
C GLY A 209 -2.92 6.05 5.25
N GLU A 210 -2.19 6.66 6.20
CA GLU A 210 -1.02 7.51 5.93
C GLU A 210 0.26 6.71 6.23
N PRO A 211 1.02 6.32 5.19
CA PRO A 211 2.18 5.44 5.37
C PRO A 211 3.25 5.99 6.31
N LEU A 212 3.48 7.29 6.32
CA LEU A 212 4.51 7.89 7.14
C LEU A 212 4.14 7.99 8.64
N TYR A 213 2.87 7.77 9.01
CA TYR A 213 2.47 7.55 10.39
C TYR A 213 2.59 6.08 10.83
N ASN A 214 2.92 5.19 9.89
CA ASN A 214 3.29 3.80 10.13
C ASN A 214 4.69 3.50 9.59
N PHE A 215 5.62 4.40 9.80
CA PHE A 215 6.91 4.45 9.10
C PHE A 215 7.71 3.16 9.22
N GLU A 216 7.92 2.63 10.43
CA GLU A 216 8.79 1.47 10.66
C GLU A 216 8.28 0.21 9.92
N ALA A 217 6.99 -0.09 10.05
CA ALA A 217 6.40 -1.24 9.37
C ALA A 217 6.38 -1.07 7.84
N VAL A 218 6.11 0.14 7.36
CA VAL A 218 6.15 0.46 5.91
C VAL A 218 7.58 0.34 5.38
N ARG A 219 8.58 0.88 6.10
CA ARG A 219 9.99 0.74 5.74
C ARG A 219 10.37 -0.73 5.59
N ASP A 220 10.11 -1.53 6.60
CA ASP A 220 10.49 -2.95 6.62
C ASP A 220 9.79 -3.72 5.49
N ALA A 221 8.50 -3.47 5.26
CA ALA A 221 7.75 -4.09 4.17
C ALA A 221 8.31 -3.69 2.78
N LEU A 222 8.64 -2.42 2.58
CA LEU A 222 9.17 -1.95 1.31
C LEU A 222 10.62 -2.40 1.06
N LEU A 223 11.43 -2.56 2.12
CA LEU A 223 12.76 -3.18 2.02
C LEU A 223 12.66 -4.65 1.60
N ILE A 224 11.69 -5.40 2.13
CA ILE A 224 11.40 -6.78 1.68
C ILE A 224 10.91 -6.80 0.24
N ALA A 225 10.02 -5.87 -0.14
CA ALA A 225 9.47 -5.80 -1.49
C ALA A 225 10.55 -5.52 -2.56
N GLN A 226 11.57 -4.70 -2.24
CA GLN A 226 12.65 -4.35 -3.15
C GLN A 226 13.84 -5.32 -3.13
N ASP A 227 13.90 -6.25 -2.18
CA ASP A 227 15.00 -7.22 -2.08
C ASP A 227 15.12 -8.06 -3.35
N GLY A 228 16.26 -7.95 -4.04
CA GLY A 228 16.51 -8.60 -5.33
C GLY A 228 16.58 -10.13 -5.27
N GLU A 229 16.85 -10.71 -4.08
CA GLU A 229 16.84 -12.15 -3.84
C GLU A 229 15.49 -12.68 -3.35
N GLY A 230 14.47 -11.82 -3.31
CA GLY A 230 13.12 -12.11 -2.85
C GLY A 230 12.05 -11.63 -3.81
N LEU A 231 11.17 -10.73 -3.37
CA LEU A 231 10.09 -10.18 -4.19
C LEU A 231 10.60 -9.39 -5.41
N GLY A 232 11.76 -8.74 -5.29
CA GLY A 232 12.54 -8.20 -6.41
C GLY A 232 11.86 -7.08 -7.19
N ILE A 233 11.02 -6.27 -6.57
CA ILE A 233 10.38 -5.11 -7.22
C ILE A 233 11.34 -3.94 -7.13
N SER A 234 11.78 -3.43 -8.29
CA SER A 234 12.71 -2.31 -8.33
C SER A 234 12.22 -1.10 -7.54
N ARG A 235 13.09 -0.49 -6.72
CA ARG A 235 12.77 0.73 -5.97
C ARG A 235 12.23 1.88 -6.83
N ARG A 236 12.56 1.92 -8.13
CA ARG A 236 12.01 2.90 -9.09
C ARG A 236 10.56 2.60 -9.48
N ARG A 237 10.08 1.40 -9.19
CA ARG A 237 8.70 0.94 -9.44
C ARG A 237 7.87 0.87 -8.15
N ILE A 238 8.42 1.35 -7.04
CA ILE A 238 7.72 1.50 -5.77
C ILE A 238 7.53 2.98 -5.50
N THR A 239 6.31 3.40 -5.22
CA THR A 239 5.98 4.78 -4.87
C THR A 239 5.40 4.82 -3.46
N LEU A 240 6.06 5.53 -2.58
CA LEU A 240 5.54 5.89 -1.26
C LEU A 240 4.79 7.20 -1.39
N SER A 241 3.49 7.19 -1.04
CA SER A 241 2.67 8.39 -1.00
C SER A 241 2.53 8.92 0.40
N THR A 242 2.46 10.23 0.55
CA THR A 242 2.17 10.89 1.82
C THR A 242 1.34 12.14 1.62
N SER A 243 0.48 12.44 2.59
CA SER A 243 -0.19 13.74 2.66
C SER A 243 0.70 14.85 3.22
N GLY A 244 1.96 14.53 3.61
CA GLY A 244 2.93 15.52 4.03
C GLY A 244 3.32 15.44 5.51
N VAL A 245 3.63 14.27 6.02
CA VAL A 245 4.26 14.09 7.35
C VAL A 245 5.72 14.50 7.25
N VAL A 246 5.96 15.83 7.27
CA VAL A 246 7.23 16.49 6.93
C VAL A 246 8.46 15.86 7.61
N PRO A 247 8.48 15.59 8.94
CA PRO A 247 9.67 15.04 9.59
C PRO A 247 10.10 13.67 9.07
N MET A 248 9.18 12.93 8.43
CA MET A 248 9.44 11.56 7.96
C MET A 248 9.85 11.50 6.49
N ILE A 249 9.72 12.61 5.73
CA ILE A 249 10.02 12.63 4.29
C ILE A 249 11.52 12.36 4.04
N ALA A 250 12.41 13.03 4.76
CA ALA A 250 13.86 12.81 4.63
C ALA A 250 14.24 11.38 4.96
N ARG A 251 13.75 10.85 6.09
CA ARG A 251 13.97 9.45 6.50
C ARG A 251 13.50 8.45 5.44
N ALA A 252 12.34 8.70 4.80
CA ALA A 252 11.85 7.85 3.73
C ALA A 252 12.82 7.80 2.53
N GLY A 253 13.44 8.91 2.20
CA GLY A 253 14.45 8.97 1.15
C GLY A 253 15.74 8.24 1.50
N GLU A 254 16.21 8.38 2.73
CA GLU A 254 17.45 7.79 3.25
C GLU A 254 17.32 6.29 3.51
N GLU A 255 16.27 5.89 4.24
CA GLU A 255 16.12 4.52 4.75
C GLU A 255 15.43 3.58 3.75
N ILE A 256 14.52 4.09 2.91
CA ILE A 256 13.75 3.27 1.94
C ILE A 256 14.25 3.53 0.52
N GLY A 257 14.38 4.79 0.14
CA GLY A 257 14.94 5.19 -1.15
C GLY A 257 14.05 4.89 -2.36
N VAL A 258 12.72 4.80 -2.20
CA VAL A 258 11.74 4.62 -3.27
C VAL A 258 11.27 5.96 -3.87
N MET A 259 10.39 5.94 -4.88
CA MET A 259 9.80 7.15 -5.44
C MET A 259 8.85 7.78 -4.43
N LEU A 260 8.83 9.11 -4.36
CA LEU A 260 7.93 9.87 -3.49
C LEU A 260 6.75 10.42 -4.29
N ALA A 261 5.54 10.25 -3.75
CA ALA A 261 4.35 10.99 -4.16
C ALA A 261 3.82 11.82 -2.99
N VAL A 262 3.36 13.04 -3.28
CA VAL A 262 2.82 13.97 -2.31
C VAL A 262 1.40 14.34 -2.67
N SER A 263 0.46 14.03 -1.79
CA SER A 263 -0.95 14.44 -1.88
C SER A 263 -1.06 15.94 -1.54
N LEU A 264 -0.93 16.79 -2.57
CA LEU A 264 -0.94 18.25 -2.39
C LEU A 264 -2.37 18.81 -2.36
N HIS A 265 -3.14 18.59 -3.42
CA HIS A 265 -4.57 18.85 -3.59
C HIS A 265 -5.05 20.30 -3.48
N ALA A 266 -4.22 21.22 -3.01
CA ALA A 266 -4.50 22.65 -2.96
C ALA A 266 -3.22 23.48 -3.10
N VAL A 267 -3.37 24.75 -3.47
CA VAL A 267 -2.27 25.68 -3.70
C VAL A 267 -2.20 26.81 -2.67
N ARG A 268 -3.12 26.81 -1.71
CA ARG A 268 -3.18 27.76 -0.58
C ARG A 268 -3.52 27.00 0.71
N ASP A 269 -2.99 27.48 1.81
CA ASP A 269 -3.07 26.78 3.11
C ASP A 269 -4.50 26.72 3.65
N ASP A 270 -5.32 27.78 3.50
CA ASP A 270 -6.71 27.81 3.95
C ASP A 270 -7.54 26.67 3.34
N LEU A 271 -7.44 26.48 2.02
CA LEU A 271 -8.13 25.38 1.35
C LEU A 271 -7.52 24.03 1.71
N ARG A 272 -6.17 23.94 1.80
CA ARG A 272 -5.52 22.71 2.16
C ARG A 272 -5.83 22.27 3.59
N ASP A 273 -6.05 23.20 4.50
CA ASP A 273 -6.50 22.93 5.88
C ASP A 273 -7.87 22.24 5.93
N GLU A 274 -8.74 22.53 4.95
CA GLU A 274 -10.05 21.89 4.79
C GLU A 274 -9.93 20.52 4.12
N LEU A 275 -9.19 20.44 3.00
CA LEU A 275 -9.07 19.23 2.21
C LEU A 275 -8.17 18.19 2.87
N VAL A 276 -7.05 18.61 3.43
CA VAL A 276 -6.00 17.79 4.05
C VAL A 276 -5.62 18.41 5.40
N PRO A 277 -6.36 18.13 6.48
CA PRO A 277 -6.19 18.80 7.78
C PRO A 277 -4.77 18.69 8.40
N LEU A 278 -3.95 17.76 7.92
CA LEU A 278 -2.54 17.68 8.28
C LEU A 278 -1.77 18.96 7.96
N ASN A 279 -2.24 19.77 7.00
CA ASN A 279 -1.63 21.03 6.60
C ASN A 279 -1.51 22.04 7.77
N ARG A 280 -2.47 22.03 8.70
CA ARG A 280 -2.39 22.87 9.92
C ARG A 280 -1.13 22.62 10.72
N LYS A 281 -0.62 21.38 10.69
CA LYS A 281 0.62 21.00 11.36
C LYS A 281 1.86 21.24 10.50
N TYR A 282 1.74 21.00 9.21
CA TYR A 282 2.82 21.12 8.22
C TYR A 282 2.31 21.88 7.00
N PRO A 283 2.37 23.23 7.02
CA PRO A 283 1.93 24.09 5.93
C PRO A 283 2.66 23.80 4.61
N ILE A 284 2.04 24.21 3.50
CA ILE A 284 2.56 23.98 2.13
C ILE A 284 4.04 24.37 2.02
N ALA A 285 4.45 25.49 2.59
CA ALA A 285 5.84 25.94 2.51
C ALA A 285 6.83 24.95 3.11
N GLN A 286 6.52 24.39 4.29
CA GLN A 286 7.36 23.37 4.94
C GLN A 286 7.38 22.05 4.17
N LEU A 287 6.22 21.66 3.64
CA LEU A 287 6.10 20.45 2.83
C LEU A 287 6.96 20.54 1.56
N LEU A 288 6.87 21.66 0.85
CA LEU A 288 7.64 21.87 -0.37
C LEU A 288 9.14 22.00 -0.11
N ASP A 289 9.53 22.55 1.05
CA ASP A 289 10.94 22.58 1.45
C ASP A 289 11.47 21.15 1.70
N ALA A 290 10.72 20.31 2.40
CA ALA A 290 11.07 18.90 2.55
C ALA A 290 11.16 18.15 1.20
N CYS A 291 10.31 18.53 0.23
CA CYS A 291 10.37 17.98 -1.12
C CYS A 291 11.61 18.42 -1.88
N ARG A 292 12.05 19.68 -1.77
CA ARG A 292 13.29 20.17 -2.38
C ARG A 292 14.53 19.42 -1.88
N ASN A 293 14.50 19.08 -0.60
CA ASN A 293 15.60 18.41 0.10
C ASN A 293 15.45 16.87 0.13
N TYR A 294 14.46 16.30 -0.60
CA TYR A 294 14.26 14.86 -0.61
C TYR A 294 15.48 14.12 -1.19
N PRO A 295 16.06 13.13 -0.47
CA PRO A 295 17.26 12.43 -0.90
C PRO A 295 17.13 11.78 -2.28
N GLY A 296 18.03 12.13 -3.18
CA GLY A 296 18.07 11.58 -4.54
C GLY A 296 17.04 12.14 -5.50
N VAL A 297 16.34 13.24 -5.17
CA VAL A 297 15.49 13.95 -6.13
C VAL A 297 16.32 14.49 -7.29
N SER A 298 15.82 14.33 -8.52
CA SER A 298 16.50 14.77 -9.75
C SER A 298 15.50 14.74 -10.92
N ASN A 299 15.89 15.22 -12.08
CA ASN A 299 15.06 15.14 -13.29
C ASN A 299 14.74 13.70 -13.70
N ALA A 300 15.59 12.72 -13.36
CA ALA A 300 15.33 11.30 -13.57
C ALA A 300 14.51 10.67 -12.44
N ARG A 301 14.42 11.33 -11.29
CA ARG A 301 13.75 10.87 -10.07
C ARG A 301 12.90 11.99 -9.48
N ARG A 302 11.86 12.34 -10.24
CA ARG A 302 10.95 13.43 -9.92
C ARG A 302 10.00 13.05 -8.79
N ILE A 303 9.65 14.02 -7.95
CA ILE A 303 8.53 13.88 -7.01
C ILE A 303 7.22 13.95 -7.80
N THR A 304 6.29 13.07 -7.46
CA THR A 304 4.94 13.12 -8.01
C THR A 304 4.05 13.93 -7.07
N PHE A 305 3.47 15.03 -7.56
CA PHE A 305 2.41 15.73 -6.83
C PHE A 305 1.06 15.23 -7.32
N GLU A 306 0.29 14.64 -6.42
CA GLU A 306 -1.07 14.21 -6.67
C GLU A 306 -2.02 15.38 -6.43
N TYR A 307 -2.90 15.67 -7.40
CA TYR A 307 -3.83 16.78 -7.35
C TYR A 307 -5.23 16.31 -7.77
N VAL A 308 -6.12 16.14 -6.81
CA VAL A 308 -7.52 15.77 -7.06
C VAL A 308 -8.27 16.97 -7.63
N MET A 309 -9.03 16.79 -8.71
CA MET A 309 -9.77 17.82 -9.40
C MET A 309 -11.20 17.87 -8.88
N LEU A 310 -11.48 18.86 -8.03
CA LEU A 310 -12.77 19.09 -7.35
C LEU A 310 -13.45 20.32 -7.98
N LYS A 311 -14.63 20.10 -8.56
CA LYS A 311 -15.38 21.12 -9.32
C LYS A 311 -15.67 22.35 -8.46
N GLY A 312 -15.23 23.52 -8.96
CA GLY A 312 -15.44 24.81 -8.30
C GLY A 312 -14.70 25.00 -6.96
N VAL A 313 -13.78 24.10 -6.61
CA VAL A 313 -13.05 24.13 -5.34
C VAL A 313 -11.57 24.44 -5.54
N ASN A 314 -10.88 23.66 -6.38
CA ASN A 314 -9.42 23.75 -6.59
C ASN A 314 -9.05 23.62 -8.07
N ASP A 315 -10.00 23.77 -8.98
CA ASP A 315 -9.83 23.49 -10.40
C ASP A 315 -9.74 24.74 -11.30
N SER A 316 -9.60 25.93 -10.70
CA SER A 316 -9.51 27.18 -11.49
C SER A 316 -8.19 27.30 -12.24
N ILE A 317 -8.16 28.11 -13.28
CA ILE A 317 -6.91 28.42 -14.02
C ILE A 317 -5.92 29.18 -13.13
N GLU A 318 -6.41 29.96 -12.20
CA GLU A 318 -5.61 30.67 -11.18
C GLU A 318 -4.92 29.66 -10.25
N ASP A 319 -5.60 28.56 -9.87
CA ASP A 319 -5.01 27.48 -9.09
C ASP A 319 -3.92 26.76 -9.91
N ALA A 320 -4.13 26.50 -11.20
CA ALA A 320 -3.11 25.94 -12.10
C ALA A 320 -1.84 26.82 -12.16
N LYS A 321 -2.01 28.11 -12.35
CA LYS A 321 -0.89 29.08 -12.35
C LYS A 321 -0.20 29.16 -10.98
N ALA A 322 -0.97 29.09 -9.88
CA ALA A 322 -0.42 29.08 -8.54
C ALA A 322 0.38 27.78 -8.27
N LEU A 323 -0.12 26.63 -8.72
CA LEU A 323 0.57 25.34 -8.62
C LEU A 323 1.93 25.37 -9.32
N VAL A 324 1.99 25.92 -10.54
CA VAL A 324 3.24 26.10 -11.28
C VAL A 324 4.23 26.96 -10.49
N ARG A 325 3.76 28.08 -9.91
CA ARG A 325 4.64 28.97 -9.10
C ARG A 325 5.18 28.27 -7.84
N LEU A 326 4.32 27.51 -7.14
CA LEU A 326 4.70 26.78 -5.91
C LEU A 326 5.76 25.71 -6.17
N LEU A 327 5.67 25.00 -7.30
CA LEU A 327 6.57 23.91 -7.63
C LEU A 327 7.86 24.33 -8.32
N LYS A 328 8.04 25.66 -8.56
CA LYS A 328 9.24 26.18 -9.22
C LYS A 328 10.51 25.71 -8.48
N GLY A 329 11.44 25.13 -9.25
CA GLY A 329 12.71 24.63 -8.74
C GLY A 329 12.66 23.21 -8.12
N ILE A 330 11.48 22.56 -8.09
CA ILE A 330 11.38 21.17 -7.67
C ILE A 330 11.29 20.27 -8.92
N PRO A 331 12.16 19.26 -9.08
CA PRO A 331 12.00 18.24 -10.11
C PRO A 331 10.71 17.46 -9.87
N ALA A 332 9.65 17.81 -10.57
CA ALA A 332 8.30 17.33 -10.30
C ALA A 332 7.59 16.82 -11.55
N LYS A 333 6.58 15.98 -11.33
CA LYS A 333 5.46 15.70 -12.23
C LYS A 333 4.16 15.86 -11.44
N ILE A 334 3.08 16.22 -12.10
CA ILE A 334 1.80 16.48 -11.46
C ILE A 334 0.80 15.49 -12.03
N ASN A 335 0.27 14.60 -11.19
CA ASN A 335 -0.83 13.72 -11.57
C ASN A 335 -2.16 14.42 -11.26
N LEU A 336 -2.90 14.77 -12.29
CA LEU A 336 -4.26 15.27 -12.14
C LEU A 336 -5.21 14.09 -11.99
N ILE A 337 -5.94 14.04 -10.89
CA ILE A 337 -6.86 12.94 -10.56
C ILE A 337 -8.29 13.45 -10.68
N PRO A 338 -9.03 13.10 -11.75
CA PRO A 338 -10.46 13.32 -11.76
C PRO A 338 -11.09 12.73 -10.52
N PHE A 339 -11.84 13.52 -9.76
CA PHE A 339 -12.40 13.07 -8.49
C PHE A 339 -13.28 11.83 -8.67
N ASN A 340 -13.12 10.87 -7.80
CA ASN A 340 -13.91 9.65 -7.79
C ASN A 340 -14.95 9.73 -6.67
N PRO A 341 -16.22 10.01 -6.98
CA PRO A 341 -17.28 10.13 -5.99
C PRO A 341 -17.46 8.83 -5.19
N TRP A 342 -17.82 8.99 -3.93
CA TRP A 342 -18.18 7.90 -3.03
C TRP A 342 -19.47 8.26 -2.27
N PRO A 343 -20.24 7.30 -1.74
CA PRO A 343 -21.52 7.56 -1.09
C PRO A 343 -21.38 8.51 0.11
N GLY A 344 -22.08 9.66 0.05
CA GLY A 344 -22.06 10.67 1.12
C GLY A 344 -21.02 11.79 0.94
N THR A 345 -20.22 11.79 -0.12
CA THR A 345 -19.33 12.93 -0.42
C THR A 345 -20.11 14.17 -0.85
N LYS A 346 -19.62 15.35 -0.42
CA LYS A 346 -20.15 16.65 -0.86
C LYS A 346 -19.49 17.18 -2.13
N TYR A 347 -18.41 16.54 -2.60
CA TYR A 347 -17.64 17.01 -3.74
C TYR A 347 -18.08 16.38 -5.03
N GLU A 348 -17.87 17.13 -6.12
CA GLU A 348 -18.09 16.70 -7.49
C GLU A 348 -16.77 16.68 -8.28
N CYS A 349 -16.72 15.84 -9.33
CA CYS A 349 -15.60 15.84 -10.25
C CYS A 349 -15.66 17.08 -11.14
N SER A 350 -14.53 17.73 -11.37
CA SER A 350 -14.40 18.80 -12.35
C SER A 350 -14.84 18.34 -13.74
N ASP A 351 -15.40 19.24 -14.52
CA ASP A 351 -15.74 18.97 -15.90
C ASP A 351 -14.47 18.67 -16.72
N TRP A 352 -14.57 17.76 -17.69
CA TRP A 352 -13.40 17.30 -18.43
C TRP A 352 -12.66 18.45 -19.13
N GLU A 353 -13.40 19.36 -19.74
CA GLU A 353 -12.85 20.57 -20.38
C GLU A 353 -12.03 21.43 -19.40
N GLN A 354 -12.49 21.54 -18.15
CA GLN A 354 -11.76 22.27 -17.11
C GLN A 354 -10.47 21.55 -16.69
N ILE A 355 -10.51 20.21 -16.61
CA ILE A 355 -9.31 19.40 -16.33
C ILE A 355 -8.28 19.55 -17.45
N GLU A 356 -8.72 19.54 -18.71
CA GLU A 356 -7.83 19.73 -19.87
C GLU A 356 -7.19 21.11 -19.86
N LYS A 357 -7.95 22.18 -19.65
CA LYS A 357 -7.43 23.55 -19.55
C LYS A 357 -6.41 23.69 -18.40
N PHE A 358 -6.70 23.10 -17.24
CA PHE A 358 -5.80 23.08 -16.10
C PHE A 358 -4.50 22.34 -16.46
N SER A 359 -4.62 21.15 -17.06
CA SER A 359 -3.47 20.34 -17.51
C SER A 359 -2.61 21.10 -18.53
N GLU A 360 -3.22 21.80 -19.46
CA GLU A 360 -2.51 22.59 -20.48
C GLU A 360 -1.66 23.71 -19.86
N VAL A 361 -2.19 24.45 -18.89
CA VAL A 361 -1.44 25.48 -18.16
C VAL A 361 -0.20 24.88 -17.48
N VAL A 362 -0.37 23.73 -16.82
CA VAL A 362 0.72 23.03 -16.12
C VAL A 362 1.76 22.46 -17.10
N PHE A 363 1.29 21.88 -18.21
CA PHE A 363 2.14 21.32 -19.25
C PHE A 363 2.96 22.39 -19.96
N ASN A 364 2.35 23.53 -20.34
CA ASN A 364 3.01 24.65 -20.99
C ASN A 364 4.06 25.31 -20.08
N ALA A 365 3.96 25.13 -18.77
CA ALA A 365 4.98 25.55 -17.81
C ALA A 365 6.14 24.54 -17.66
N GLY A 366 6.16 23.45 -18.43
CA GLY A 366 7.23 22.45 -18.47
C GLY A 366 7.09 21.27 -17.50
N TYR A 367 5.96 21.13 -16.83
CA TYR A 367 5.68 19.95 -15.97
C TYR A 367 4.92 18.88 -16.73
N ALA A 368 5.33 17.62 -16.62
CA ALA A 368 4.49 16.51 -17.05
C ALA A 368 3.21 16.49 -16.19
N SER A 369 2.04 16.56 -16.83
CA SER A 369 0.75 16.64 -16.14
C SER A 369 -0.24 15.60 -16.67
N PRO A 370 0.05 14.27 -16.51
CA PRO A 370 -0.88 13.26 -16.94
C PRO A 370 -2.19 13.34 -16.15
N VAL A 371 -3.31 13.27 -16.87
CA VAL A 371 -4.63 13.08 -16.27
C VAL A 371 -4.82 11.58 -16.03
N ARG A 372 -5.07 11.19 -14.79
CA ARG A 372 -5.27 9.78 -14.42
C ARG A 372 -6.59 9.28 -14.96
N THR A 373 -6.56 8.23 -15.76
CA THR A 373 -7.76 7.47 -16.08
C THR A 373 -8.22 6.72 -14.84
N PRO A 374 -9.43 7.01 -14.32
CA PRO A 374 -9.95 6.29 -13.16
C PRO A 374 -10.13 4.80 -13.48
N ARG A 375 -9.72 3.94 -12.56
CA ARG A 375 -9.81 2.49 -12.67
C ARG A 375 -10.65 1.93 -11.53
N GLY A 376 -11.45 0.89 -11.81
CA GLY A 376 -12.25 0.18 -10.81
C GLY A 376 -13.32 1.04 -10.13
N ARG A 377 -13.88 2.05 -10.81
CA ARG A 377 -14.94 2.92 -10.23
C ARG A 377 -16.21 2.16 -9.89
N ASP A 378 -16.57 1.18 -10.71
CA ASP A 378 -17.74 0.32 -10.59
C ASP A 378 -17.71 -0.55 -9.32
N ILE A 379 -16.51 -0.82 -8.81
CA ILE A 379 -16.29 -1.61 -7.59
C ILE A 379 -15.74 -0.77 -6.43
N LEU A 380 -15.79 0.56 -6.51
CA LEU A 380 -15.22 1.49 -5.51
C LEU A 380 -13.75 1.18 -5.19
N ALA A 381 -12.94 0.93 -6.23
CA ALA A 381 -11.52 0.64 -6.12
C ALA A 381 -10.61 1.80 -6.55
N ALA A 382 -11.17 2.91 -7.04
CA ALA A 382 -10.38 4.04 -7.46
C ALA A 382 -9.78 4.80 -6.26
N CYS A 383 -8.76 5.63 -6.53
CA CYS A 383 -8.10 6.43 -5.50
C CYS A 383 -9.12 7.25 -4.69
N GLY A 384 -9.01 7.18 -3.37
CA GLY A 384 -9.88 7.86 -2.42
C GLY A 384 -11.21 7.15 -2.14
N GLN A 385 -11.50 5.99 -2.74
CA GLN A 385 -12.76 5.26 -2.55
C GLN A 385 -12.70 4.09 -1.56
N LEU A 386 -11.50 3.64 -1.16
CA LEU A 386 -11.34 2.47 -0.28
C LEU A 386 -11.90 2.74 1.12
N LYS A 387 -12.65 1.76 1.64
CA LYS A 387 -13.18 1.78 3.01
C LYS A 387 -13.58 0.38 3.43
N SER A 388 -13.14 -0.06 4.61
CA SER A 388 -13.61 -1.29 5.22
C SER A 388 -14.77 -1.05 6.21
N ALA A 389 -15.44 -2.11 6.61
CA ALA A 389 -16.49 -2.05 7.61
C ALA A 389 -15.96 -2.06 9.05
N THR A 390 -14.65 -2.16 9.23
CA THR A 390 -14.03 -2.19 10.56
C THR A 390 -14.20 -0.85 11.26
N GLU A 391 -14.75 -0.88 12.46
CA GLU A 391 -14.93 0.31 13.30
C GLU A 391 -13.98 0.27 14.50
N LYS A 392 -13.56 1.46 14.95
CA LYS A 392 -12.75 1.60 16.16
C LYS A 392 -13.65 1.37 17.38
N LEU A 393 -13.32 0.35 18.16
CA LEU A 393 -13.99 0.13 19.45
C LEU A 393 -13.84 1.33 20.39
N SER A 394 -14.90 1.67 21.10
CA SER A 394 -14.86 2.66 22.18
C SER A 394 -13.93 2.23 23.31
N ALA A 395 -13.48 3.16 24.13
CA ALA A 395 -12.64 2.85 25.30
C ALA A 395 -13.33 1.85 26.27
N ARG A 396 -14.65 1.95 26.40
CA ARG A 396 -15.47 1.06 27.23
C ARG A 396 -15.48 -0.38 26.69
N GLU A 397 -15.69 -0.53 25.38
CA GLU A 397 -15.68 -1.86 24.73
C GLU A 397 -14.32 -2.53 24.82
N ARG A 398 -13.23 -1.78 24.60
CA ARG A 398 -11.87 -2.31 24.77
C ARG A 398 -11.57 -2.75 26.20
N LEU A 399 -12.05 -1.99 27.19
CA LEU A 399 -11.87 -2.36 28.59
C LEU A 399 -12.66 -3.62 28.94
N ALA A 400 -13.88 -3.76 28.44
CA ALA A 400 -14.70 -4.95 28.63
C ALA A 400 -14.04 -6.21 28.01
N LEU A 401 -13.54 -6.11 26.78
CA LEU A 401 -12.83 -7.22 26.12
C LEU A 401 -11.57 -7.64 26.88
N ARG A 402 -10.79 -6.67 27.41
CA ARG A 402 -9.61 -6.97 28.23
C ARG A 402 -9.98 -7.67 29.55
N ALA A 403 -11.08 -7.27 30.17
CA ALA A 403 -11.55 -7.91 31.40
C ALA A 403 -12.00 -9.36 31.14
N MET A 404 -12.66 -9.63 30.03
CA MET A 404 -13.06 -10.99 29.63
C MET A 404 -11.87 -11.91 29.30
N ALA A 405 -10.85 -11.37 28.63
CA ALA A 405 -9.62 -12.12 28.29
C ALA A 405 -8.72 -12.43 29.50
N MET A 406 -8.96 -11.83 30.67
CA MET A 406 -8.22 -12.12 31.92
C MET A 406 -8.94 -13.16 32.80
N THR A 407 -10.11 -13.62 32.40
CA THR A 407 -10.95 -14.58 33.15
C THR A 407 -10.95 -15.99 32.52
N ASP A 408 -10.37 -16.16 31.35
CA ASP A 408 -10.06 -17.42 30.68
C ASP A 408 -8.54 -17.77 30.86
#